data_4eeddee4962d50052efe87a434d1adf9
#
_entry.id   4eeddee4962d50052efe87a434d1adf9
#
_cell.length_a   1.000
_cell.length_b   1.000
_cell.length_c   1.000
_cell.angle_alpha   90.00
_cell.angle_beta   90.00
_cell.angle_gamma   90.00
#
_symmetry.space_group_name_H-M   'P 1'
#
loop_
_entity.id
_entity.type
_entity.pdbx_description
1 polymer ?
#
loop_
_entity_poly.entity_id
_entity_poly.type
_entity_poly.pdbx_seq_one_letter_code
_entity_poly.pdbx_strand_id
1 'polypeptide(L)'
;MKTKKRIEKWLADENFRRYAEKRMQEEITEVPENHTLDRKYEELDEGFECDDRYILPLVEYLAYRLHLARLCRNPHKRRRGIWWVFVHVFMQGHYTHVFSEHFDPLLDELQDCIIPMLHDEYVRRLNSEKRGRQWS
;
A
#
# COMPACT_ATOMS: atom_id res chain seq x y z
N MET A 1 6.23 -17.49 5.64
CA MET A 1 5.12 -18.47 5.73
C MET A 1 4.23 -18.24 6.93
N LYS A 2 4.80 -17.98 8.11
CA LYS A 2 3.99 -17.61 9.29
C LYS A 2 3.21 -16.32 9.06
N THR A 3 3.79 -15.37 8.34
CA THR A 3 3.18 -14.08 8.02
C THR A 3 1.94 -14.24 7.12
N LYS A 4 2.05 -15.09 6.10
CA LYS A 4 0.95 -15.32 5.15
C LYS A 4 -0.27 -15.96 5.82
N LYS A 5 -0.05 -16.95 6.68
CA LYS A 5 -1.13 -17.58 7.47
C LYS A 5 -1.76 -16.59 8.45
N ARG A 6 -0.96 -15.74 9.04
CA ARG A 6 -1.42 -14.70 9.96
C ARG A 6 -2.31 -13.69 9.24
N ILE A 7 -1.89 -13.26 8.06
CA ILE A 7 -2.67 -12.35 7.20
C ILE A 7 -4.00 -12.99 6.81
N GLU A 8 -3.99 -14.24 6.38
CA GLU A 8 -5.20 -14.98 6.04
C GLU A 8 -6.18 -15.04 7.20
N LYS A 9 -5.65 -15.30 8.39
CA LYS A 9 -6.45 -15.35 9.63
C LYS A 9 -7.09 -14.00 9.94
N TRP A 10 -6.33 -12.91 9.79
CA TRP A 10 -6.85 -11.55 10.02
C TRP A 10 -7.92 -11.19 9.00
N LEU A 11 -7.70 -11.51 7.73
CA LEU A 11 -8.66 -11.22 6.66
C LEU A 11 -9.93 -12.08 6.73
N ALA A 12 -9.89 -13.19 7.45
CA ALA A 12 -11.08 -13.99 7.74
C ALA A 12 -12.03 -13.28 8.71
N ASP A 13 -11.51 -12.37 9.54
CA ASP A 13 -12.34 -11.50 10.38
C ASP A 13 -12.99 -10.42 9.49
N GLU A 14 -14.28 -10.50 9.30
CA GLU A 14 -15.03 -9.60 8.43
C GLU A 14 -14.94 -8.13 8.88
N ASN A 15 -14.93 -7.88 10.17
CA ASN A 15 -14.84 -6.52 10.71
C ASN A 15 -13.47 -5.90 10.39
N PHE A 16 -12.40 -6.66 10.55
CA PHE A 16 -11.08 -6.19 10.19
C PHE A 16 -10.96 -6.00 8.68
N ARG A 17 -11.46 -6.93 7.89
CA ARG A 17 -11.40 -6.83 6.43
C ARG A 17 -12.07 -5.56 5.93
N ARG A 18 -13.26 -5.24 6.45
CA ARG A 18 -13.98 -4.00 6.10
C ARG A 18 -13.18 -2.76 6.50
N TYR A 19 -12.60 -2.78 7.68
CA TYR A 19 -11.73 -1.70 8.15
C TYR A 19 -10.53 -1.51 7.22
N ALA A 20 -9.86 -2.60 6.86
CA ALA A 20 -8.69 -2.56 5.99
C ALA A 20 -9.04 -2.02 4.58
N GLU A 21 -10.12 -2.50 4.00
CA GLU A 21 -10.60 -2.04 2.69
C GLU A 21 -10.93 -0.55 2.71
N LYS A 22 -11.61 -0.08 3.74
CA LYS A 22 -11.95 1.32 3.91
C LYS A 22 -10.69 2.20 4.02
N ARG A 23 -9.74 1.77 4.85
CA ARG A 23 -8.48 2.53 5.03
C ARG A 23 -7.66 2.60 3.74
N MET A 24 -7.57 1.51 3.01
CA MET A 24 -6.88 1.51 1.72
C MET A 24 -7.55 2.44 0.71
N GLN A 25 -8.88 2.43 0.67
CA GLN A 25 -9.65 3.31 -0.21
C GLN A 25 -9.45 4.79 0.16
N GLU A 26 -9.43 5.12 1.44
CA GLU A 26 -9.16 6.47 1.92
C GLU A 26 -7.77 6.95 1.48
N GLU A 27 -6.75 6.10 1.58
CA GLU A 27 -5.39 6.46 1.14
C GLU A 27 -5.32 6.72 -0.36
N ILE A 28 -6.04 5.94 -1.17
CA ILE A 28 -6.09 6.13 -2.62
C ILE A 28 -6.75 7.46 -2.97
N THR A 29 -7.83 7.83 -2.28
CA THR A 29 -8.61 9.05 -2.58
C THR A 29 -7.99 10.32 -2.00
N GLU A 30 -7.20 10.21 -0.93
CA GLU A 30 -6.57 11.35 -0.26
C GLU A 30 -5.17 11.67 -0.77
N VAL A 31 -4.81 11.20 -1.97
CA VAL A 31 -3.49 11.48 -2.54
C VAL A 31 -3.33 12.98 -2.76
N PRO A 32 -2.34 13.62 -2.15
CA PRO A 32 -2.08 15.04 -2.43
C PRO A 32 -1.74 15.25 -3.91
N GLU A 33 -2.19 16.37 -4.48
CA GLU A 33 -1.93 16.70 -5.88
C GLU A 33 -0.44 16.74 -6.24
N ASN A 34 0.43 17.00 -5.25
CA ASN A 34 1.86 17.03 -5.44
C ASN A 34 2.54 15.68 -5.19
N HIS A 35 1.76 14.60 -5.08
CA HIS A 35 2.29 13.26 -4.87
C HIS A 35 2.68 12.66 -6.22
N THR A 36 3.79 13.12 -6.77
CA THR A 36 4.26 12.70 -8.08
C THR A 36 5.45 11.74 -7.96
N LEU A 37 5.63 10.92 -8.99
CA LEU A 37 6.84 10.15 -9.17
C LEU A 37 8.02 11.10 -9.41
N ASP A 38 9.23 10.63 -9.14
CA ASP A 38 10.43 11.39 -9.50
C ASP A 38 10.41 11.71 -11.00
N ARG A 39 10.89 12.91 -11.35
CA ARG A 39 10.86 13.44 -12.71
C ARG A 39 11.36 12.46 -13.78
N LYS A 40 12.34 11.64 -13.41
CA LYS A 40 12.89 10.59 -14.27
C LYS A 40 11.83 9.59 -14.75
N TYR A 41 10.78 9.38 -13.97
CA TYR A 41 9.74 8.39 -14.24
C TYR A 41 8.39 8.99 -14.61
N GLU A 42 8.24 10.32 -14.55
CA GLU A 42 7.00 11.01 -14.95
C GLU A 42 6.66 10.76 -16.43
N GLU A 43 7.67 10.79 -17.29
CA GLU A 43 7.47 10.53 -18.72
C GLU A 43 7.00 9.10 -18.98
N LEU A 44 7.50 8.14 -18.18
CA LEU A 44 7.05 6.75 -18.26
C LEU A 44 5.60 6.63 -17.81
N ASP A 45 5.21 7.41 -16.80
CA ASP A 45 3.85 7.45 -16.29
C ASP A 45 2.87 8.02 -17.32
N GLU A 46 3.26 9.11 -18.01
CA GLU A 46 2.43 9.78 -19.01
C GLU A 46 2.36 9.05 -20.35
N GLY A 47 3.46 8.39 -20.75
CA GLY A 47 3.54 7.65 -22.01
C GLY A 47 3.11 6.21 -21.94
N PHE A 48 2.40 5.85 -20.93
CA PHE A 48 2.15 4.47 -20.55
C PHE A 48 0.98 3.85 -21.32
N GLU A 49 1.28 3.07 -22.35
CA GLU A 49 0.29 2.34 -23.15
C GLU A 49 0.48 0.81 -23.04
N CYS A 50 0.54 0.25 -21.83
CA CYS A 50 0.65 -1.19 -21.59
C CYS A 50 1.87 -1.85 -22.29
N ASP A 51 2.92 -1.08 -22.56
CA ASP A 51 4.14 -1.60 -23.17
C ASP A 51 5.13 -2.01 -22.07
N ASP A 52 5.56 -3.27 -22.09
CA ASP A 52 6.49 -3.82 -21.11
C ASP A 52 7.79 -3.00 -20.97
N ARG A 53 8.22 -2.33 -22.05
CA ARG A 53 9.41 -1.46 -22.01
C ARG A 53 9.26 -0.31 -21.02
N TYR A 54 8.03 0.15 -20.76
CA TYR A 54 7.73 1.21 -19.81
C TYR A 54 7.33 0.66 -18.45
N ILE A 55 6.65 -0.49 -18.45
CA ILE A 55 6.16 -1.10 -17.21
C ILE A 55 7.31 -1.62 -16.35
N LEU A 56 8.25 -2.34 -16.94
CA LEU A 56 9.36 -2.94 -16.19
C LEU A 56 10.19 -1.93 -15.40
N PRO A 57 10.67 -0.82 -16.02
CA PRO A 57 11.39 0.20 -15.24
C PRO A 57 10.55 0.82 -14.13
N LEU A 58 9.26 1.01 -14.36
CA LEU A 58 8.36 1.56 -13.36
C LEU A 58 8.19 0.60 -12.17
N VAL A 59 7.98 -0.68 -12.44
CA VAL A 59 7.88 -1.70 -11.40
C VAL A 59 9.18 -1.79 -10.59
N GLU A 60 10.32 -1.76 -11.26
CA GLU A 60 11.63 -1.78 -10.60
C GLU A 60 11.83 -0.56 -9.70
N TYR A 61 11.41 0.61 -10.17
CA TYR A 61 11.49 1.85 -9.39
C TYR A 61 10.61 1.78 -8.16
N LEU A 62 9.36 1.33 -8.31
CA LEU A 62 8.43 1.22 -7.18
C LEU A 62 8.90 0.16 -6.17
N ALA A 63 9.45 -0.96 -6.65
CA ALA A 63 10.03 -1.97 -5.78
C ALA A 63 11.23 -1.42 -4.99
N TYR A 64 12.08 -0.62 -5.64
CA TYR A 64 13.19 0.06 -4.99
C TYR A 64 12.71 1.03 -3.90
N ARG A 65 11.68 1.81 -4.18
CA ARG A 65 11.09 2.73 -3.21
C ARG A 65 10.50 1.98 -2.01
N LEU A 66 9.87 0.84 -2.26
CA LEU A 66 9.36 0.00 -1.17
C LEU A 66 10.50 -0.54 -0.31
N HIS A 67 11.58 -0.99 -0.94
CA HIS A 67 12.77 -1.46 -0.24
C HIS A 67 13.34 -0.37 0.68
N LEU A 68 13.49 0.86 0.16
CA LEU A 68 13.96 1.99 0.96
C LEU A 68 13.03 2.30 2.12
N ALA A 69 11.71 2.26 1.89
CA ALA A 69 10.73 2.51 2.95
C ALA A 69 10.85 1.48 4.08
N ARG A 70 11.04 0.20 3.72
CA ARG A 70 11.18 -0.88 4.71
C ARG A 70 12.46 -0.74 5.54
N LEU A 71 13.51 -0.19 4.98
CA LEU A 71 14.79 0.04 5.68
C LEU A 71 14.74 1.29 6.57
N CYS A 72 13.76 2.15 6.42
CA CYS A 72 13.66 3.37 7.19
C CYS A 72 13.41 3.06 8.68
N ARG A 73 14.25 3.60 9.55
CA ARG A 73 14.17 3.37 11.01
C ARG A 73 13.04 4.17 11.67
N ASN A 74 12.68 5.30 11.09
CA ASN A 74 11.59 6.12 11.62
C ASN A 74 10.25 5.49 11.22
N PRO A 75 9.42 5.06 12.21
CA PRO A 75 8.15 4.38 11.90
C PRO A 75 7.18 5.21 11.06
N HIS A 76 7.13 6.53 11.29
CA HIS A 76 6.23 7.41 10.53
C HIS A 76 6.65 7.55 9.09
N LYS A 77 7.96 7.71 8.85
CA LYS A 77 8.50 7.81 7.48
C LYS A 77 8.36 6.47 6.75
N ARG A 78 8.62 5.36 7.45
CA ARG A 78 8.44 4.03 6.88
C ARG A 78 7.00 3.82 6.43
N ARG A 79 6.05 4.13 7.29
CA ARG A 79 4.62 4.00 7.01
C ARG A 79 4.20 4.84 5.81
N ARG A 80 4.62 6.12 5.77
CA ARG A 80 4.33 7.01 4.64
C ARG A 80 4.93 6.50 3.34
N GLY A 81 6.17 5.98 3.39
CA GLY A 81 6.83 5.42 2.22
C GLY A 81 6.10 4.21 1.66
N ILE A 82 5.64 3.32 2.52
CA ILE A 82 4.88 2.13 2.12
C ILE A 82 3.54 2.56 1.47
N TRP A 83 2.82 3.50 2.09
CA TRP A 83 1.57 4.03 1.53
C TRP A 83 1.80 4.73 0.19
N TRP A 84 2.89 5.47 0.05
CA TRP A 84 3.25 6.12 -1.20
C TRP A 84 3.37 5.11 -2.34
N VAL A 85 4.09 4.02 -2.10
CA VAL A 85 4.25 2.96 -3.12
C VAL A 85 2.91 2.31 -3.45
N PHE A 86 2.12 1.99 -2.42
CA PHE A 86 0.80 1.39 -2.59
C PHE A 86 -0.10 2.26 -3.49
N VAL A 87 -0.17 3.55 -3.19
CA VAL A 87 -1.00 4.49 -3.95
C VAL A 87 -0.55 4.54 -5.41
N HIS A 88 0.76 4.61 -5.66
CA HIS A 88 1.29 4.70 -7.02
C HIS A 88 1.04 3.40 -7.81
N VAL A 89 1.13 2.24 -7.18
CA VAL A 89 0.81 0.97 -7.84
C VAL A 89 -0.67 0.95 -8.24
N PHE A 90 -1.56 1.38 -7.36
CA PHE A 90 -3.00 1.42 -7.66
C PHE A 90 -3.34 2.44 -8.74
N MET A 91 -2.73 3.63 -8.71
CA MET A 91 -2.91 4.64 -9.73
C MET A 91 -2.48 4.14 -11.11
N GLN A 92 -1.34 3.46 -11.19
CA GLN A 92 -0.86 2.89 -12.44
C GLN A 92 -1.84 1.85 -12.99
N GLY A 93 -2.31 0.95 -12.16
CA GLY A 93 -3.31 -0.05 -12.56
C GLY A 93 -4.60 0.60 -13.07
N HIS A 94 -5.01 1.71 -12.46
CA HIS A 94 -6.19 2.44 -12.88
C HIS A 94 -6.00 3.10 -14.25
N TYR A 95 -4.88 3.77 -14.48
CA TYR A 95 -4.60 4.47 -15.74
C TYR A 95 -4.38 3.53 -16.92
N THR A 96 -3.83 2.36 -16.68
CA THR A 96 -3.52 1.41 -17.74
C THR A 96 -4.67 0.47 -18.06
N HIS A 97 -5.69 0.43 -17.21
CA HIS A 97 -6.81 -0.51 -17.27
C HIS A 97 -6.38 -1.99 -17.23
N VAL A 98 -5.08 -2.22 -17.09
CA VAL A 98 -4.52 -3.58 -17.02
C VAL A 98 -3.47 -3.61 -15.91
N PHE A 99 -3.72 -4.41 -14.88
CA PHE A 99 -2.66 -4.75 -13.95
C PHE A 99 -1.76 -5.75 -14.67
N SER A 100 -0.59 -5.28 -15.07
CA SER A 100 0.40 -6.18 -15.65
C SER A 100 0.80 -7.23 -14.61
N GLU A 101 1.00 -8.47 -15.06
CA GLU A 101 1.54 -9.55 -14.22
C GLU A 101 2.87 -9.16 -13.54
N HIS A 102 3.57 -8.17 -14.07
CA HIS A 102 4.80 -7.64 -13.48
C HIS A 102 4.56 -6.92 -12.15
N PHE A 103 3.35 -6.41 -11.91
CA PHE A 103 2.98 -5.78 -10.63
C PHE A 103 2.60 -6.80 -9.56
N ASP A 104 2.24 -8.03 -9.92
CA ASP A 104 1.75 -9.02 -8.96
C ASP A 104 2.73 -9.31 -7.82
N PRO A 105 4.04 -9.53 -8.06
CA PRO A 105 4.98 -9.72 -6.96
C PRO A 105 5.09 -8.50 -6.03
N LEU A 106 4.99 -7.30 -6.60
CA LEU A 106 5.04 -6.06 -5.84
C LEU A 106 3.77 -5.89 -5.00
N LEU A 107 2.62 -6.23 -5.55
CA LEU A 107 1.36 -6.21 -4.82
C LEU A 107 1.37 -7.18 -3.64
N ASP A 108 1.94 -8.38 -3.81
CA ASP A 108 2.09 -9.35 -2.74
C ASP A 108 2.98 -8.79 -1.61
N GLU A 109 4.12 -8.19 -1.97
CA GLU A 109 5.00 -7.56 -0.98
C GLU A 109 4.32 -6.41 -0.25
N LEU A 110 3.56 -5.59 -0.98
CA LEU A 110 2.80 -4.49 -0.38
C LEU A 110 1.75 -5.01 0.59
N GLN A 111 1.04 -6.06 0.22
CA GLN A 111 0.05 -6.68 1.10
C GLN A 111 0.70 -7.17 2.40
N ASP A 112 1.87 -7.83 2.30
CA ASP A 112 2.62 -8.31 3.45
C ASP A 112 3.08 -7.16 4.37
N CYS A 113 3.26 -5.96 3.85
CA CYS A 113 3.63 -4.79 4.65
C CYS A 113 2.40 -4.07 5.22
N ILE A 114 1.37 -3.90 4.42
CA ILE A 114 0.21 -3.05 4.73
C ILE A 114 -0.74 -3.73 5.71
N ILE A 115 -1.05 -5.01 5.50
CA ILE A 115 -2.03 -5.70 6.35
C ILE A 115 -1.60 -5.74 7.82
N PRO A 116 -0.33 -6.05 8.17
CA PRO A 116 0.10 -5.93 9.55
C PRO A 116 0.00 -4.52 10.13
N MET A 117 0.32 -3.49 9.33
CA MET A 117 0.18 -2.09 9.76
C MET A 117 -1.28 -1.76 10.09
N LEU A 118 -2.19 -2.16 9.23
CA LEU A 118 -3.63 -1.94 9.43
C LEU A 118 -4.17 -2.74 10.61
N HIS A 119 -3.68 -3.95 10.81
CA HIS A 119 -4.10 -4.76 11.94
C HIS A 119 -3.69 -4.14 13.28
N ASP A 120 -2.46 -3.62 13.37
CA ASP A 120 -2.00 -2.92 14.56
C ASP A 120 -2.85 -1.67 14.83
N GLU A 121 -3.17 -0.92 13.79
CA GLU A 121 -4.02 0.27 13.87
C GLU A 121 -5.43 -0.10 14.35
N TYR A 122 -6.00 -1.16 13.81
CA TYR A 122 -7.32 -1.68 14.17
C TYR A 122 -7.38 -2.10 15.64
N VAL A 123 -6.39 -2.84 16.11
CA VAL A 123 -6.31 -3.29 17.50
C VAL A 123 -6.21 -2.08 18.45
N ARG A 124 -5.40 -1.09 18.11
CA ARG A 124 -5.27 0.14 18.91
C ARG A 124 -6.59 0.88 18.98
N ARG A 125 -7.31 0.94 17.87
CA ARG A 125 -8.64 1.57 17.82
C ARG A 125 -9.62 0.85 18.73
N LEU A 126 -9.69 -0.49 18.68
CA LEU A 126 -10.56 -1.27 19.54
C LEU A 126 -10.25 -1.06 21.02
N ASN A 127 -8.96 -1.02 21.38
CA ASN A 127 -8.52 -0.78 22.76
C ASN A 127 -8.88 0.62 23.22
N SER A 128 -8.78 1.62 22.35
CA SER A 128 -9.17 2.99 22.64
C SER A 128 -10.67 3.09 22.89
N GLU A 129 -11.49 2.42 22.09
CA GLU A 129 -12.95 2.38 22.28
C GLU A 129 -13.33 1.72 23.61
N LYS A 130 -12.65 0.63 23.98
CA LYS A 130 -12.86 -0.04 25.27
C LYS A 130 -12.52 0.89 26.45
N ARG A 131 -11.43 1.63 26.36
CA ARG A 131 -11.05 2.62 27.38
C ARG A 131 -12.09 3.73 27.50
N GLY A 132 -12.58 4.23 26.38
CA GLY A 132 -13.65 5.25 26.37
C GLY A 132 -14.91 4.75 27.05
N ARG A 133 -15.30 3.48 26.85
CA ARG A 133 -16.46 2.88 27.49
C ARG A 133 -16.28 2.71 28.99
N GLN A 134 -15.05 2.44 29.45
CA GLN A 134 -14.77 2.30 30.90
C GLN A 134 -14.89 3.60 31.66
N TRP A 135 -14.72 4.73 30.98
CA TRP A 135 -14.80 6.06 31.62
C TRP A 135 -16.17 6.72 31.50
N SER A 136 -17.06 6.14 30.74
CA SER A 136 -18.43 6.61 30.61
C SER A 136 -19.38 5.80 31.49
#